data_07435364592e067bbd89c63d95b387ec
#
_entry.id   07435364592e067bbd89c63d95b387ec
#
_cell.length_a   1.000
_cell.length_b   1.000
_cell.length_c   1.000
_cell.angle_alpha   90.00
_cell.angle_beta   90.00
_cell.angle_gamma   90.00
#
_symmetry.space_group_name_H-M   'P 1'
#
loop_
_entity.id
_entity.type
_entity.pdbx_description
1 polymer ?
#
loop_
_entity_poly.entity_id
_entity_poly.type
_entity_poly.pdbx_seq_one_letter_code
_entity_poly.pdbx_strand_id
1 'polypeptide(L)'
;MENILSTIGSWAAGTGLKIVIAVIVLLVSFRVINWASKKLIGKLENAKKLDTTLTRTLGYVIKIALKVLVVVCLIGYLGIETSGISALIASLGVAVGLAVNGTLSNLAGGFMILITRPFKIGDYISAQGNEGFVQDIHICTTKILTIDNKTVYLPNSALSTGVIVNFSDQELRRVDLDFSVAGNDPAKVRQILLDVCANEELVINEPAPFAEISDFGAGNGVKITMRAWCKSAQYWDTYFALLAKVQKAFDAEGVVIPFNQLDVHIKNN
;
A
#
# COMPACT_ATOMS: atom_id res chain seq x y z
N MET A 1 -67.64 -26.94 28.79
CA MET A 1 -67.24 -27.15 27.38
C MET A 1 -67.06 -25.85 26.63
N GLU A 2 -67.89 -24.84 26.77
CA GLU A 2 -67.79 -23.52 26.10
C GLU A 2 -66.52 -22.78 26.42
N ASN A 3 -66.02 -22.77 27.67
CA ASN A 3 -64.76 -22.10 28.04
C ASN A 3 -63.50 -22.75 27.40
N ILE A 4 -63.53 -24.04 27.15
CA ILE A 4 -62.41 -24.75 26.51
C ILE A 4 -62.40 -24.46 25.01
N LEU A 5 -63.55 -24.41 24.36
CA LEU A 5 -63.70 -24.10 22.95
C LEU A 5 -63.30 -22.62 22.66
N SER A 6 -63.70 -21.69 23.54
CA SER A 6 -63.29 -20.25 23.39
C SER A 6 -61.83 -20.06 23.65
N THR A 7 -61.21 -20.75 24.58
CA THR A 7 -59.77 -20.71 24.86
C THR A 7 -58.96 -21.30 23.70
N ILE A 8 -59.42 -22.43 23.13
CA ILE A 8 -58.75 -23.01 21.94
C ILE A 8 -58.91 -22.08 20.72
N GLY A 9 -60.11 -21.48 20.55
CA GLY A 9 -60.37 -20.53 19.46
C GLY A 9 -59.50 -19.28 19.54
N SER A 10 -59.33 -18.69 20.70
CA SER A 10 -58.47 -17.51 20.90
C SER A 10 -56.98 -17.85 20.76
N TRP A 11 -56.55 -19.02 21.25
CA TRP A 11 -55.18 -19.52 21.05
C TRP A 11 -54.91 -19.80 19.58
N ALA A 12 -55.82 -20.46 18.86
CA ALA A 12 -55.68 -20.74 17.43
C ALA A 12 -55.67 -19.45 16.59
N ALA A 13 -56.49 -18.46 16.92
CA ALA A 13 -56.49 -17.18 16.23
C ALA A 13 -55.26 -16.31 16.53
N GLY A 14 -54.64 -16.43 17.70
CA GLY A 14 -53.46 -15.71 18.09
C GLY A 14 -52.14 -16.42 17.73
N THR A 15 -51.84 -17.48 18.45
CA THR A 15 -50.56 -18.20 18.36
C THR A 15 -50.51 -19.11 17.13
N GLY A 16 -51.62 -19.79 16.79
CA GLY A 16 -51.72 -20.66 15.63
C GLY A 16 -51.46 -19.90 14.33
N LEU A 17 -52.05 -18.72 14.17
CA LEU A 17 -51.85 -17.87 13.01
C LEU A 17 -50.38 -17.39 12.88
N LYS A 18 -49.72 -17.03 14.00
CA LYS A 18 -48.30 -16.67 14.03
C LYS A 18 -47.41 -17.82 13.56
N ILE A 19 -47.70 -19.05 13.98
CA ILE A 19 -46.97 -20.26 13.55
C ILE A 19 -47.10 -20.47 12.04
N VAL A 20 -48.32 -20.37 11.51
CA VAL A 20 -48.59 -20.54 10.07
C VAL A 20 -47.84 -19.48 9.27
N ILE A 21 -47.90 -18.23 9.69
CA ILE A 21 -47.15 -17.12 9.05
C ILE A 21 -45.64 -17.40 9.11
N ALA A 22 -45.11 -17.81 10.28
CA ALA A 22 -43.69 -18.11 10.45
C ALA A 22 -43.22 -19.23 9.51
N VAL A 23 -44.00 -20.29 9.34
CA VAL A 23 -43.71 -21.41 8.43
C VAL A 23 -43.69 -20.90 6.96
N ILE A 24 -44.70 -20.14 6.57
CA ILE A 24 -44.78 -19.59 5.21
C ILE A 24 -43.56 -18.69 4.95
N VAL A 25 -43.22 -17.76 5.85
CA VAL A 25 -42.07 -16.87 5.72
C VAL A 25 -40.75 -17.66 5.69
N LEU A 26 -40.62 -18.72 6.50
CA LEU A 26 -39.44 -19.61 6.47
C LEU A 26 -39.26 -20.25 5.09
N LEU A 27 -40.31 -20.86 4.54
CA LEU A 27 -40.25 -21.54 3.26
C LEU A 27 -39.94 -20.57 2.11
N VAL A 28 -40.64 -19.44 2.11
CA VAL A 28 -40.39 -18.37 1.10
C VAL A 28 -38.98 -17.85 1.21
N SER A 29 -38.51 -17.48 2.42
CA SER A 29 -37.15 -16.94 2.63
C SER A 29 -36.07 -17.94 2.20
N PHE A 30 -36.24 -19.24 2.55
CA PHE A 30 -35.29 -20.28 2.15
C PHE A 30 -35.26 -20.47 0.63
N ARG A 31 -36.41 -20.38 -0.03
CA ARG A 31 -36.50 -20.46 -1.47
C ARG A 31 -35.82 -19.24 -2.15
N VAL A 32 -36.06 -18.04 -1.63
CA VAL A 32 -35.45 -16.81 -2.11
C VAL A 32 -33.92 -16.82 -1.92
N ILE A 33 -33.44 -17.21 -0.72
CA ILE A 33 -32.02 -17.34 -0.42
C ILE A 33 -31.35 -18.35 -1.37
N ASN A 34 -31.96 -19.51 -1.57
CA ASN A 34 -31.45 -20.56 -2.46
C ASN A 34 -31.39 -20.06 -3.91
N TRP A 35 -32.44 -19.40 -4.40
CA TRP A 35 -32.50 -18.85 -5.75
C TRP A 35 -31.47 -17.73 -5.95
N ALA A 36 -31.39 -16.76 -5.01
CA ALA A 36 -30.45 -15.66 -5.07
C ALA A 36 -28.99 -16.15 -5.03
N SER A 37 -28.68 -17.08 -4.11
CA SER A 37 -27.34 -17.69 -4.02
C SER A 37 -26.95 -18.41 -5.32
N LYS A 38 -27.87 -19.22 -5.88
CA LYS A 38 -27.61 -19.94 -7.14
C LYS A 38 -27.36 -18.97 -8.30
N LYS A 39 -28.15 -17.91 -8.39
CA LYS A 39 -28.03 -16.89 -9.44
C LYS A 39 -26.72 -16.09 -9.33
N LEU A 40 -26.34 -15.73 -8.09
CA LEU A 40 -25.12 -14.98 -7.81
C LEU A 40 -23.88 -15.83 -8.12
N ILE A 41 -23.81 -17.05 -7.59
CA ILE A 41 -22.70 -17.97 -7.83
C ILE A 41 -22.55 -18.24 -9.33
N GLY A 42 -23.65 -18.54 -10.05
CA GLY A 42 -23.60 -18.78 -11.50
C GLY A 42 -23.11 -17.57 -12.31
N LYS A 43 -23.46 -16.34 -11.92
CA LYS A 43 -22.93 -15.15 -12.57
C LYS A 43 -21.44 -14.97 -12.33
N LEU A 44 -20.94 -15.23 -11.10
CA LEU A 44 -19.53 -15.10 -10.75
C LEU A 44 -18.68 -16.18 -11.41
N GLU A 45 -19.18 -17.44 -11.50
CA GLU A 45 -18.49 -18.53 -12.21
C GLU A 45 -18.35 -18.23 -13.71
N ASN A 46 -19.42 -17.71 -14.34
CA ASN A 46 -19.39 -17.35 -15.76
C ASN A 46 -18.45 -16.19 -16.09
N ALA A 47 -18.18 -15.31 -15.13
CA ALA A 47 -17.27 -14.18 -15.31
C ALA A 47 -15.77 -14.59 -15.36
N LYS A 48 -15.41 -15.86 -15.07
CA LYS A 48 -14.03 -16.41 -15.09
C LYS A 48 -12.97 -15.60 -14.33
N LYS A 49 -13.40 -14.67 -13.48
CA LYS A 49 -12.50 -13.75 -12.74
C LYS A 49 -12.05 -14.28 -11.37
N LEU A 50 -12.78 -15.25 -10.82
CA LEU A 50 -12.50 -15.81 -9.49
C LEU A 50 -12.41 -17.34 -9.60
N ASP A 51 -11.61 -17.93 -8.70
CA ASP A 51 -11.54 -19.38 -8.57
C ASP A 51 -12.93 -19.93 -8.20
N THR A 52 -13.32 -21.02 -8.90
CA THR A 52 -14.64 -21.64 -8.75
C THR A 52 -14.83 -22.16 -7.33
N THR A 53 -13.77 -22.68 -6.71
CA THR A 53 -13.82 -23.23 -5.34
C THR A 53 -14.07 -22.11 -4.33
N LEU A 54 -13.37 -20.98 -4.47
CA LEU A 54 -13.55 -19.81 -3.61
C LEU A 54 -14.98 -19.24 -3.70
N THR A 55 -15.48 -19.09 -4.93
CA THR A 55 -16.84 -18.56 -5.19
C THR A 55 -17.92 -19.46 -4.57
N ARG A 56 -17.79 -20.79 -4.73
CA ARG A 56 -18.74 -21.76 -4.14
C ARG A 56 -18.69 -21.76 -2.62
N THR A 57 -17.49 -21.79 -2.04
CA THR A 57 -17.31 -21.84 -0.59
C THR A 57 -17.88 -20.58 0.06
N LEU A 58 -17.56 -19.41 -0.46
CA LEU A 58 -18.06 -18.13 0.06
C LEU A 58 -19.58 -18.03 -0.07
N GLY A 59 -20.13 -18.44 -1.22
CA GLY A 59 -21.56 -18.47 -1.46
C GLY A 59 -22.29 -19.44 -0.51
N TYR A 60 -21.66 -20.57 -0.17
CA TYR A 60 -22.22 -21.53 0.77
C TYR A 60 -22.24 -20.98 2.21
N VAL A 61 -21.15 -20.36 2.65
CA VAL A 61 -21.05 -19.72 3.99
C VAL A 61 -22.11 -18.62 4.13
N ILE A 62 -22.21 -17.71 3.16
CA ILE A 62 -23.20 -16.62 3.16
C ILE A 62 -24.63 -17.19 3.20
N LYS A 63 -24.91 -18.22 2.41
CA LYS A 63 -26.20 -18.88 2.37
C LYS A 63 -26.59 -19.46 3.73
N ILE A 64 -25.66 -20.13 4.43
CA ILE A 64 -25.91 -20.68 5.76
C ILE A 64 -26.16 -19.53 6.75
N ALA A 65 -25.31 -18.49 6.76
CA ALA A 65 -25.45 -17.35 7.66
C ALA A 65 -26.86 -16.70 7.52
N LEU A 66 -27.30 -16.47 6.28
CA LEU A 66 -28.62 -15.89 6.00
C LEU A 66 -29.76 -16.79 6.48
N LYS A 67 -29.64 -18.11 6.32
CA LYS A 67 -30.68 -19.07 6.82
C LYS A 67 -30.75 -19.07 8.34
N VAL A 68 -29.59 -19.08 9.01
CA VAL A 68 -29.53 -19.00 10.48
C VAL A 68 -30.19 -17.71 10.97
N LEU A 69 -29.86 -16.57 10.33
CA LEU A 69 -30.47 -15.30 10.68
C LEU A 69 -32.01 -15.33 10.57
N VAL A 70 -32.54 -15.84 9.47
CA VAL A 70 -33.98 -15.98 9.26
C VAL A 70 -34.62 -16.86 10.36
N VAL A 71 -33.99 -17.98 10.70
CA VAL A 71 -34.53 -18.90 11.76
C VAL A 71 -34.57 -18.18 13.11
N VAL A 72 -33.50 -17.48 13.49
CA VAL A 72 -33.44 -16.73 14.78
C VAL A 72 -34.49 -15.63 14.83
N CYS A 73 -34.66 -14.87 13.74
CA CYS A 73 -35.70 -13.85 13.65
C CYS A 73 -37.11 -14.43 13.80
N LEU A 74 -37.40 -15.62 13.20
CA LEU A 74 -38.70 -16.26 13.29
C LEU A 74 -38.94 -16.84 14.68
N ILE A 75 -37.91 -17.38 15.35
CA ILE A 75 -38.04 -17.84 16.75
C ILE A 75 -38.46 -16.68 17.67
N GLY A 76 -37.78 -15.49 17.49
CA GLY A 76 -38.17 -14.28 18.22
C GLY A 76 -39.58 -13.78 17.89
N TYR A 77 -40.01 -13.87 16.61
CA TYR A 77 -41.37 -13.52 16.20
C TYR A 77 -42.43 -14.41 16.88
N LEU A 78 -42.11 -15.67 17.14
CA LEU A 78 -42.98 -16.59 17.88
C LEU A 78 -43.06 -16.31 19.39
N GLY A 79 -42.29 -15.32 19.88
CA GLY A 79 -42.25 -14.94 21.29
C GLY A 79 -41.31 -15.78 22.15
N ILE A 80 -40.47 -16.61 21.53
CA ILE A 80 -39.45 -17.37 22.24
C ILE A 80 -38.27 -16.48 22.49
N GLU A 81 -37.74 -16.47 23.71
CA GLU A 81 -36.57 -15.64 24.06
C GLU A 81 -35.34 -16.09 23.30
N THR A 82 -34.76 -15.16 22.52
CA THR A 82 -33.60 -15.42 21.67
C THR A 82 -32.36 -14.67 22.11
N SER A 83 -32.38 -14.02 23.29
CA SER A 83 -31.30 -13.17 23.80
C SER A 83 -29.97 -13.92 23.87
N GLY A 84 -29.96 -15.16 24.38
CA GLY A 84 -28.77 -16.01 24.44
C GLY A 84 -28.21 -16.38 23.06
N ILE A 85 -29.08 -16.70 22.10
CA ILE A 85 -28.69 -17.03 20.73
C ILE A 85 -28.15 -15.77 20.02
N SER A 86 -28.81 -14.62 20.22
CA SER A 86 -28.39 -13.35 19.66
C SER A 86 -27.03 -12.90 20.19
N ALA A 87 -26.78 -13.09 21.50
CA ALA A 87 -25.48 -12.82 22.11
C ALA A 87 -24.38 -13.72 21.53
N LEU A 88 -24.66 -15.00 21.31
CA LEU A 88 -23.73 -15.94 20.68
C LEU A 88 -23.42 -15.54 19.25
N ILE A 89 -24.43 -15.19 18.44
CA ILE A 89 -24.23 -14.72 17.05
C ILE A 89 -23.43 -13.42 17.03
N ALA A 90 -23.71 -12.49 17.94
CA ALA A 90 -22.95 -11.24 18.06
C ALA A 90 -21.47 -11.52 18.39
N SER A 91 -21.18 -12.41 19.33
CA SER A 91 -19.82 -12.82 19.69
C SER A 91 -19.10 -13.47 18.51
N LEU A 92 -19.76 -14.36 17.77
CA LEU A 92 -19.21 -14.96 16.55
C LEU A 92 -18.97 -13.90 15.46
N GLY A 93 -19.86 -12.91 15.32
CA GLY A 93 -19.72 -11.81 14.40
C GLY A 93 -18.48 -10.97 14.70
N VAL A 94 -18.23 -10.66 15.98
CA VAL A 94 -17.01 -9.95 16.41
C VAL A 94 -15.77 -10.78 16.11
N ALA A 95 -15.76 -12.08 16.44
CA ALA A 95 -14.63 -12.97 16.19
C ALA A 95 -14.29 -13.05 14.68
N VAL A 96 -15.30 -13.22 13.83
CA VAL A 96 -15.14 -13.23 12.37
C VAL A 96 -14.65 -11.85 11.86
N GLY A 97 -15.23 -10.75 12.38
CA GLY A 97 -14.82 -9.39 12.02
C GLY A 97 -13.35 -9.13 12.32
N LEU A 98 -12.87 -9.56 13.50
CA LEU A 98 -11.46 -9.46 13.86
C LEU A 98 -10.57 -10.34 12.97
N ALA A 99 -11.02 -11.55 12.63
CA ALA A 99 -10.27 -12.46 11.76
C ALA A 99 -10.08 -11.91 10.32
N VAL A 100 -11.06 -11.18 9.78
CA VAL A 100 -11.00 -10.64 8.42
C VAL A 100 -10.55 -9.18 8.36
N ASN A 101 -10.28 -8.54 9.50
CA ASN A 101 -9.93 -7.12 9.60
C ASN A 101 -8.76 -6.74 8.69
N GLY A 102 -7.69 -7.54 8.66
CA GLY A 102 -6.52 -7.28 7.80
C GLY A 102 -6.87 -7.27 6.31
N THR A 103 -7.72 -8.18 5.86
CA THR A 103 -8.16 -8.24 4.46
C THR A 103 -9.03 -7.04 4.11
N LEU A 104 -9.96 -6.67 5.00
CA LEU A 104 -10.83 -5.51 4.81
C LEU A 104 -10.03 -4.21 4.80
N SER A 105 -9.02 -4.08 5.67
CA SER A 105 -8.09 -2.95 5.69
C SER A 105 -7.31 -2.82 4.37
N ASN A 106 -6.83 -3.94 3.80
CA ASN A 106 -6.17 -3.94 2.51
C ASN A 106 -7.10 -3.55 1.35
N LEU A 107 -8.34 -4.01 1.38
CA LEU A 107 -9.35 -3.61 0.41
C LEU A 107 -9.62 -2.08 0.47
N ALA A 108 -9.82 -1.56 1.68
CA ALA A 108 -10.02 -0.13 1.91
C ALA A 108 -8.78 0.68 1.48
N GLY A 109 -7.57 0.19 1.79
CA GLY A 109 -6.31 0.78 1.35
C GLY A 109 -6.19 0.83 -0.17
N GLY A 110 -6.53 -0.25 -0.87
CA GLY A 110 -6.55 -0.29 -2.33
C GLY A 110 -7.53 0.72 -2.94
N PHE A 111 -8.71 0.84 -2.36
CA PHE A 111 -9.70 1.84 -2.78
C PHE A 111 -9.19 3.27 -2.56
N MET A 112 -8.56 3.55 -1.42
CA MET A 112 -7.95 4.85 -1.14
C MET A 112 -6.84 5.18 -2.15
N ILE A 113 -5.95 4.25 -2.47
CA ILE A 113 -4.88 4.44 -3.46
C ILE A 113 -5.47 4.80 -4.83
N LEU A 114 -6.53 4.12 -5.27
CA LEU A 114 -7.18 4.38 -6.54
C LEU A 114 -7.88 5.75 -6.61
N ILE A 115 -8.40 6.26 -5.49
CA ILE A 115 -9.05 7.57 -5.41
C ILE A 115 -8.01 8.68 -5.29
N THR A 116 -7.11 8.59 -4.32
CA THR A 116 -6.14 9.66 -4.01
C THR A 116 -4.96 9.69 -4.97
N ARG A 117 -4.65 8.56 -5.59
CA ARG A 117 -3.58 8.37 -6.58
C ARG A 117 -2.23 8.93 -6.13
N PRO A 118 -1.70 8.54 -4.98
CA PRO A 118 -0.39 8.98 -4.53
C PRO A 118 0.74 8.49 -5.45
N PHE A 119 0.47 7.48 -6.25
CA PHE A 119 1.30 6.98 -7.34
C PHE A 119 0.43 6.33 -8.42
N LYS A 120 1.00 6.13 -9.60
CA LYS A 120 0.38 5.49 -10.77
C LYS A 120 1.20 4.28 -11.21
N ILE A 121 0.61 3.43 -12.06
CA ILE A 121 1.35 2.36 -12.73
C ILE A 121 2.42 3.00 -13.60
N GLY A 122 3.66 2.52 -13.47
CA GLY A 122 4.86 3.05 -14.11
C GLY A 122 5.70 3.96 -13.22
N ASP A 123 5.18 4.49 -12.12
CA ASP A 123 5.96 5.33 -11.20
C ASP A 123 7.01 4.48 -10.45
N TYR A 124 8.17 5.08 -10.20
CA TYR A 124 9.20 4.55 -9.31
C TYR A 124 8.96 5.09 -7.90
N ILE A 125 8.70 4.19 -6.98
CA ILE A 125 8.36 4.53 -5.59
C ILE A 125 9.25 3.81 -4.58
N SER A 126 9.41 4.42 -3.41
CA SER A 126 9.96 3.77 -2.20
C SER A 126 8.88 3.72 -1.14
N ALA A 127 8.58 2.53 -0.65
CA ALA A 127 7.59 2.30 0.39
C ALA A 127 7.89 1.01 1.17
N GLN A 128 7.66 1.01 2.48
CA GLN A 128 7.84 -0.17 3.34
C GLN A 128 9.25 -0.81 3.21
N GLY A 129 10.30 0.01 3.03
CA GLY A 129 11.67 -0.46 2.87
C GLY A 129 11.98 -1.13 1.52
N ASN A 130 11.09 -1.04 0.55
CA ASN A 130 11.29 -1.55 -0.82
C ASN A 130 11.17 -0.43 -1.83
N GLU A 131 11.94 -0.54 -2.91
CA GLU A 131 11.93 0.40 -4.03
C GLU A 131 11.71 -0.31 -5.35
N GLY A 132 10.93 0.31 -6.25
CA GLY A 132 10.66 -0.28 -7.55
C GLY A 132 9.60 0.44 -8.35
N PHE A 133 9.44 0.01 -9.59
CA PHE A 133 8.40 0.48 -10.51
C PHE A 133 7.06 -0.18 -10.20
N VAL A 134 6.01 0.60 -10.04
CA VAL A 134 4.65 0.09 -9.87
C VAL A 134 4.21 -0.60 -11.14
N GLN A 135 4.02 -1.93 -11.08
CA GLN A 135 3.53 -2.72 -12.22
C GLN A 135 2.01 -2.82 -12.25
N ASP A 136 1.40 -3.05 -11.10
CA ASP A 136 -0.05 -3.24 -11.01
C ASP A 136 -0.57 -2.90 -9.61
N ILE A 137 -1.82 -2.48 -9.54
CA ILE A 137 -2.53 -2.18 -8.29
C ILE A 137 -3.72 -3.14 -8.20
N HIS A 138 -3.53 -4.23 -7.45
CA HIS A 138 -4.58 -5.19 -7.16
C HIS A 138 -5.48 -4.74 -6.02
N ILE A 139 -6.57 -5.47 -5.79
CA ILE A 139 -7.58 -5.13 -4.77
C ILE A 139 -6.96 -5.03 -3.36
N CYS A 140 -6.06 -5.94 -2.98
CA CYS A 140 -5.48 -6.00 -1.64
C CYS A 140 -3.98 -5.69 -1.61
N THR A 141 -3.29 -5.73 -2.74
CA THR A 141 -1.84 -5.55 -2.85
C THR A 141 -1.47 -4.72 -4.07
N THR A 142 -0.39 -3.96 -3.95
CA THR A 142 0.27 -3.29 -5.07
C THR A 142 1.53 -4.07 -5.43
N LYS A 143 1.72 -4.37 -6.71
CA LYS A 143 2.87 -5.08 -7.25
C LYS A 143 3.90 -4.07 -7.73
N ILE A 144 5.13 -4.17 -7.23
CA ILE A 144 6.27 -3.39 -7.72
C ILE A 144 7.36 -4.32 -8.27
N LEU A 145 8.13 -3.81 -9.22
CA LEU A 145 9.32 -4.44 -9.79
C LEU A 145 10.55 -3.66 -9.38
N THR A 146 11.47 -4.29 -8.66
CA THR A 146 12.74 -3.66 -8.28
C THR A 146 13.70 -3.56 -9.46
N ILE A 147 14.74 -2.71 -9.34
CA ILE A 147 15.74 -2.52 -10.41
C ILE A 147 16.52 -3.82 -10.71
N ASP A 148 16.66 -4.70 -9.72
CA ASP A 148 17.29 -6.03 -9.87
C ASP A 148 16.29 -7.11 -10.29
N ASN A 149 15.13 -6.69 -10.86
CA ASN A 149 14.10 -7.55 -11.46
C ASN A 149 13.39 -8.50 -10.49
N LYS A 150 13.29 -8.13 -9.22
CA LYS A 150 12.48 -8.85 -8.23
C LYS A 150 11.07 -8.28 -8.19
N THR A 151 10.08 -9.16 -8.06
CA THR A 151 8.68 -8.77 -7.86
C THR A 151 8.38 -8.70 -6.36
N VAL A 152 7.90 -7.57 -5.89
CA VAL A 152 7.47 -7.36 -4.51
C VAL A 152 5.99 -7.04 -4.47
N TYR A 153 5.24 -7.69 -3.58
CA TYR A 153 3.84 -7.43 -3.32
C TYR A 153 3.68 -6.69 -1.99
N LEU A 154 3.25 -5.45 -2.06
CA LEU A 154 3.05 -4.59 -0.89
C LEU A 154 1.57 -4.58 -0.51
N PRO A 155 1.21 -4.83 0.77
CA PRO A 155 -0.18 -4.71 1.23
C PRO A 155 -0.69 -3.29 1.08
N ASN A 156 -1.88 -3.11 0.48
CA ASN A 156 -2.43 -1.78 0.22
C ASN A 156 -2.73 -0.99 1.50
N SER A 157 -3.09 -1.66 2.60
CA SER A 157 -3.30 -1.00 3.90
C SER A 157 -2.02 -0.32 4.41
N ALA A 158 -0.87 -0.98 4.26
CA ALA A 158 0.41 -0.44 4.66
C ALA A 158 0.84 0.74 3.77
N LEU A 159 0.51 0.71 2.47
CA LEU A 159 0.76 1.82 1.56
C LEU A 159 -0.16 3.02 1.85
N SER A 160 -1.46 2.79 2.08
CA SER A 160 -2.42 3.88 2.29
C SER A 160 -2.23 4.65 3.61
N THR A 161 -1.58 4.02 4.60
CA THR A 161 -1.35 4.60 5.93
C THR A 161 0.11 4.94 6.21
N GLY A 162 1.02 4.41 5.40
CA GLY A 162 2.46 4.60 5.55
C GLY A 162 3.02 5.75 4.72
N VAL A 163 4.33 5.98 4.88
CA VAL A 163 5.06 6.93 4.06
C VAL A 163 5.36 6.31 2.70
N ILE A 164 5.07 7.07 1.64
CA ILE A 164 5.41 6.73 0.26
C ILE A 164 6.27 7.87 -0.30
N VAL A 165 7.42 7.53 -0.84
CA VAL A 165 8.24 8.45 -1.61
C VAL A 165 8.02 8.13 -3.09
N ASN A 166 7.40 9.05 -3.83
CA ASN A 166 7.21 8.93 -5.27
C ASN A 166 8.30 9.76 -5.98
N PHE A 167 9.19 9.07 -6.66
CA PHE A 167 10.30 9.71 -7.39
C PHE A 167 9.91 10.14 -8.80
N SER A 168 8.76 9.72 -9.30
CA SER A 168 8.28 9.98 -10.66
C SER A 168 7.19 11.04 -10.74
N ASP A 169 6.62 11.46 -9.59
CA ASP A 169 5.50 12.41 -9.56
C ASP A 169 5.90 13.81 -10.05
N GLN A 170 7.13 14.24 -9.73
CA GLN A 170 7.65 15.53 -10.16
C GLN A 170 8.47 15.38 -11.44
N GLU A 171 8.35 16.35 -12.36
CA GLU A 171 9.09 16.35 -13.62
C GLU A 171 10.59 16.49 -13.40
N LEU A 172 10.99 17.27 -12.38
CA LEU A 172 12.36 17.56 -12.06
C LEU A 172 12.79 16.87 -10.78
N ARG A 173 14.02 16.35 -10.80
CA ARG A 173 14.66 15.76 -9.63
C ARG A 173 16.06 16.34 -9.47
N ARG A 174 16.49 16.53 -8.21
CA ARG A 174 17.81 17.07 -7.90
C ARG A 174 18.79 15.93 -7.66
N VAL A 175 19.91 15.99 -8.35
CA VAL A 175 21.10 15.16 -8.10
C VAL A 175 21.98 15.89 -7.10
N ASP A 176 22.26 15.26 -5.97
CA ASP A 176 23.14 15.76 -4.91
C ASP A 176 24.40 14.89 -4.91
N LEU A 177 25.57 15.52 -5.06
CA LEU A 177 26.88 14.86 -5.06
C LEU A 177 27.80 15.56 -4.08
N ASP A 178 28.51 14.78 -3.28
CA ASP A 178 29.46 15.27 -2.30
C ASP A 178 30.90 14.89 -2.68
N PHE A 179 31.78 15.86 -2.67
CA PHE A 179 33.19 15.67 -2.98
C PHE A 179 34.05 16.16 -1.82
N SER A 180 34.95 15.32 -1.34
CA SER A 180 35.95 15.71 -0.36
C SER A 180 37.23 16.08 -1.12
N VAL A 181 37.82 17.25 -0.84
CA VAL A 181 39.06 17.76 -1.49
C VAL A 181 40.03 18.22 -0.43
N ALA A 182 41.32 17.96 -0.63
CA ALA A 182 42.40 18.35 0.30
C ALA A 182 43.51 19.11 -0.44
N GLY A 183 44.02 20.14 0.22
CA GLY A 183 45.16 20.92 -0.31
C GLY A 183 44.82 21.78 -1.53
N ASN A 184 43.56 21.90 -1.91
CA ASN A 184 43.09 22.71 -3.04
C ASN A 184 42.34 23.94 -2.52
N ASP A 185 42.37 25.03 -3.30
CA ASP A 185 41.50 26.18 -3.05
C ASP A 185 40.02 25.78 -3.28
N PRO A 186 39.17 25.79 -2.24
CA PRO A 186 37.78 25.44 -2.38
C PRO A 186 37.01 26.30 -3.39
N ALA A 187 37.40 27.56 -3.55
CA ALA A 187 36.79 28.47 -4.53
C ALA A 187 37.07 27.99 -5.98
N LYS A 188 38.29 27.52 -6.25
CA LYS A 188 38.65 26.93 -7.55
C LYS A 188 37.86 25.65 -7.80
N VAL A 189 37.78 24.76 -6.83
CA VAL A 189 37.03 23.50 -6.95
C VAL A 189 35.54 23.74 -7.18
N ARG A 190 34.95 24.68 -6.44
CA ARG A 190 33.58 25.12 -6.66
C ARG A 190 33.32 25.54 -8.10
N GLN A 191 34.21 26.36 -8.68
CA GLN A 191 34.07 26.82 -10.08
C GLN A 191 34.13 25.64 -11.05
N ILE A 192 35.09 24.72 -10.87
CA ILE A 192 35.18 23.49 -11.68
C ILE A 192 33.88 22.71 -11.67
N LEU A 193 33.27 22.52 -10.49
CA LEU A 193 31.99 21.80 -10.35
C LEU A 193 30.83 22.50 -11.06
N LEU A 194 30.76 23.83 -10.97
CA LEU A 194 29.75 24.62 -11.68
C LEU A 194 29.97 24.57 -13.22
N ASP A 195 31.22 24.61 -13.68
CA ASP A 195 31.55 24.49 -15.10
C ASP A 195 31.19 23.10 -15.65
N VAL A 196 31.40 22.04 -14.86
CA VAL A 196 30.94 20.68 -15.22
C VAL A 196 29.41 20.62 -15.35
N CYS A 197 28.67 21.25 -14.44
CA CYS A 197 27.21 21.33 -14.55
C CYS A 197 26.77 22.09 -15.80
N ALA A 198 27.40 23.23 -16.09
CA ALA A 198 27.07 24.07 -17.25
C ALA A 198 27.33 23.36 -18.60
N ASN A 199 28.29 22.42 -18.63
CA ASN A 199 28.66 21.63 -19.81
C ASN A 199 27.99 20.25 -19.88
N GLU A 200 27.03 19.95 -19.00
CA GLU A 200 26.26 18.70 -19.03
C GLU A 200 24.86 18.96 -19.63
N GLU A 201 24.57 18.32 -20.77
CA GLU A 201 23.30 18.51 -21.50
C GLU A 201 22.07 18.05 -20.73
N LEU A 202 22.23 17.08 -19.80
CA LEU A 202 21.14 16.55 -18.98
C LEU A 202 20.81 17.45 -17.79
N VAL A 203 21.67 18.41 -17.46
CA VAL A 203 21.46 19.36 -16.37
C VAL A 203 20.57 20.51 -16.84
N ILE A 204 19.60 20.83 -16.03
CA ILE A 204 18.68 21.96 -16.25
C ILE A 204 19.22 23.17 -15.52
N ASN A 205 19.24 24.32 -16.21
CA ASN A 205 19.80 25.57 -15.67
C ASN A 205 18.83 26.34 -14.76
N GLU A 206 17.55 26.00 -14.76
CA GLU A 206 16.55 26.59 -13.87
C GLU A 206 15.77 25.48 -13.15
N PRO A 207 15.95 25.30 -11.81
CA PRO A 207 16.81 26.10 -10.91
C PRO A 207 18.31 25.92 -11.19
N ALA A 208 19.09 26.98 -10.96
CA ALA A 208 20.52 26.99 -11.24
C ALA A 208 21.27 25.92 -10.43
N PRO A 209 22.32 25.29 -11.01
CA PRO A 209 23.23 24.42 -10.27
C PRO A 209 23.89 25.15 -9.10
N PHE A 210 24.21 24.39 -8.07
CA PHE A 210 24.75 24.91 -6.83
C PHE A 210 26.00 24.09 -6.44
N ALA A 211 27.05 24.75 -6.00
CA ALA A 211 28.22 24.10 -5.43
C ALA A 211 28.77 24.95 -4.28
N GLU A 212 28.78 24.44 -3.06
CA GLU A 212 29.26 25.16 -1.88
C GLU A 212 29.89 24.21 -0.86
N ILE A 213 30.70 24.77 0.02
CA ILE A 213 31.27 24.04 1.15
C ILE A 213 30.14 23.61 2.06
N SER A 214 30.04 22.31 2.31
CA SER A 214 29.03 21.72 3.21
C SER A 214 29.59 21.28 4.54
N ASP A 215 30.90 20.98 4.61
CA ASP A 215 31.56 20.54 5.84
C ASP A 215 33.07 20.78 5.72
N PHE A 216 33.74 21.12 6.84
CA PHE A 216 35.17 21.25 6.91
C PHE A 216 35.93 19.95 7.18
N GLY A 217 35.24 18.85 7.30
CA GLY A 217 35.78 17.50 7.49
C GLY A 217 36.77 17.36 8.65
N ALA A 218 36.59 16.40 9.51
CA ALA A 218 37.50 16.15 10.62
C ALA A 218 38.85 15.60 10.10
N GLY A 219 39.76 16.47 9.64
CA GLY A 219 41.13 16.12 9.22
C GLY A 219 41.30 15.61 7.78
N ASN A 220 40.23 15.35 7.02
CA ASN A 220 40.28 14.74 5.68
C ASN A 220 39.95 15.75 4.55
N GLY A 221 40.19 17.04 4.76
CA GLY A 221 39.93 18.08 3.76
C GLY A 221 38.53 18.71 3.88
N VAL A 222 38.17 19.50 2.88
CA VAL A 222 36.89 20.23 2.81
C VAL A 222 35.90 19.44 1.97
N LYS A 223 34.67 19.34 2.44
CA LYS A 223 33.58 18.71 1.70
C LYS A 223 32.80 19.79 0.94
N ILE A 224 32.64 19.58 -0.35
CA ILE A 224 31.87 20.46 -1.24
C ILE A 224 30.68 19.67 -1.76
N THR A 225 29.47 20.16 -1.52
CA THR A 225 28.22 19.59 -2.07
C THR A 225 27.86 20.28 -3.36
N MET A 226 27.72 19.51 -4.43
CA MET A 226 27.21 19.94 -5.73
C MET A 226 25.76 19.47 -5.87
N ARG A 227 24.91 20.36 -6.36
CA ARG A 227 23.49 20.08 -6.62
C ARG A 227 23.13 20.51 -8.02
N ALA A 228 22.56 19.59 -8.80
CA ALA A 228 22.13 19.84 -10.15
C ALA A 228 20.71 19.29 -10.37
N TRP A 229 19.90 19.99 -11.15
CA TRP A 229 18.55 19.56 -11.48
C TRP A 229 18.52 18.88 -12.85
N CYS A 230 17.75 17.81 -12.96
CA CYS A 230 17.55 17.09 -14.20
C CYS A 230 16.10 16.60 -14.30
N LYS A 231 15.70 16.08 -15.46
CA LYS A 231 14.42 15.36 -15.59
C LYS A 231 14.44 14.10 -14.76
N SER A 232 13.34 13.81 -14.04
CA SER A 232 13.24 12.64 -13.15
C SER A 232 13.55 11.32 -13.85
N ALA A 233 13.15 11.18 -15.12
CA ALA A 233 13.41 9.99 -15.93
C ALA A 233 14.92 9.81 -16.26
N GLN A 234 15.71 10.88 -16.22
CA GLN A 234 17.13 10.89 -16.56
C GLN A 234 18.04 11.00 -15.33
N TYR A 235 17.49 10.77 -14.13
CA TYR A 235 18.21 10.96 -12.87
C TYR A 235 19.51 10.17 -12.81
N TRP A 236 19.46 8.87 -13.09
CA TRP A 236 20.64 8.02 -13.00
C TRP A 236 21.65 8.29 -14.11
N ASP A 237 21.20 8.60 -15.31
CA ASP A 237 22.08 8.97 -16.42
C ASP A 237 22.82 10.27 -16.08
N THR A 238 22.12 11.27 -15.55
CA THR A 238 22.71 12.53 -15.10
C THR A 238 23.67 12.32 -13.93
N TYR A 239 23.29 11.48 -12.96
CA TYR A 239 24.12 11.17 -11.79
C TYR A 239 25.49 10.59 -12.20
N PHE A 240 25.49 9.56 -13.05
CA PHE A 240 26.71 8.93 -13.50
C PHE A 240 27.51 9.80 -14.48
N ALA A 241 26.85 10.55 -15.36
CA ALA A 241 27.52 11.49 -16.26
C ALA A 241 28.26 12.58 -15.50
N LEU A 242 27.62 13.17 -14.47
CA LEU A 242 28.23 14.16 -13.61
C LEU A 242 29.43 13.61 -12.85
N LEU A 243 29.34 12.42 -12.26
CA LEU A 243 30.46 11.77 -11.57
C LEU A 243 31.67 11.59 -12.52
N ALA A 244 31.41 11.05 -13.72
CA ALA A 244 32.48 10.82 -14.70
C ALA A 244 33.12 12.12 -15.20
N LYS A 245 32.33 13.18 -15.44
CA LYS A 245 32.83 14.48 -15.86
C LYS A 245 33.61 15.20 -14.75
N VAL A 246 33.15 15.14 -13.51
CA VAL A 246 33.85 15.71 -12.36
C VAL A 246 35.19 15.01 -12.17
N GLN A 247 35.26 13.68 -12.26
CA GLN A 247 36.53 12.97 -12.17
C GLN A 247 37.54 13.46 -13.21
N LYS A 248 37.12 13.55 -14.49
CA LYS A 248 37.98 14.06 -15.56
C LYS A 248 38.45 15.50 -15.34
N ALA A 249 37.56 16.36 -14.84
CA ALA A 249 37.88 17.75 -14.54
C ALA A 249 38.88 17.85 -13.37
N PHE A 250 38.71 17.05 -12.33
CA PHE A 250 39.62 16.99 -11.18
C PHE A 250 41.01 16.51 -11.61
N ASP A 251 41.07 15.45 -12.43
CA ASP A 251 42.32 14.92 -12.95
C ASP A 251 43.06 15.99 -13.81
N ALA A 252 42.35 16.72 -14.66
CA ALA A 252 42.91 17.77 -15.52
C ALA A 252 43.41 18.98 -14.75
N GLU A 253 42.71 19.37 -13.68
CA GLU A 253 43.03 20.54 -12.85
C GLU A 253 43.94 20.23 -11.64
N GLY A 254 44.35 18.96 -11.48
CA GLY A 254 45.20 18.50 -10.39
C GLY A 254 44.53 18.58 -9.01
N VAL A 255 43.19 18.42 -8.94
CA VAL A 255 42.45 18.41 -7.70
C VAL A 255 42.70 17.09 -6.95
N VAL A 256 43.17 17.17 -5.72
CA VAL A 256 43.52 16.01 -4.90
C VAL A 256 42.32 15.57 -4.09
N ILE A 257 41.90 14.33 -4.31
CA ILE A 257 40.90 13.65 -3.46
C ILE A 257 41.66 13.10 -2.25
N PRO A 258 41.26 13.45 -1.00
CA PRO A 258 41.99 13.03 0.18
C PRO A 258 41.85 11.51 0.40
N PHE A 259 42.95 10.90 0.82
CA PHE A 259 42.95 9.53 1.34
C PHE A 259 43.04 9.56 2.88
N ASN A 260 42.68 8.47 3.53
CA ASN A 260 42.77 8.39 4.98
C ASN A 260 44.23 8.55 5.44
N GLN A 261 44.48 9.53 6.31
CA GLN A 261 45.78 9.79 6.92
C GLN A 261 45.74 9.37 8.39
N LEU A 262 46.84 8.79 8.87
CA LEU A 262 47.00 8.41 10.25
C LEU A 262 48.31 9.03 10.80
N ASP A 263 48.17 9.91 11.79
CA ASP A 263 49.30 10.42 12.52
C ASP A 263 49.68 9.46 13.66
N VAL A 264 50.86 8.83 13.56
CA VAL A 264 51.32 7.87 14.58
C VAL A 264 52.37 8.53 15.49
N HIS A 265 52.03 8.78 16.75
CA HIS A 265 52.95 9.24 17.78
C HIS A 265 53.54 8.04 18.53
N ILE A 266 54.81 7.65 18.22
CA ILE A 266 55.51 6.60 18.92
C ILE A 266 56.12 7.22 20.17
N LYS A 267 55.65 6.84 21.37
CA LYS A 267 56.31 7.12 22.64
C LYS A 267 57.29 5.99 22.92
N ASN A 268 58.59 6.28 22.84
CA ASN A 268 59.62 5.41 23.37
C ASN A 268 59.66 5.59 24.91
N ASN A 269 59.35 4.54 25.67
CA ASN A 269 59.50 4.50 27.13
C ASN A 269 60.98 4.24 27.46
#